data_70f56fc42d50bea85390b18efee7a00d
#
_entry.id   70f56fc42d50bea85390b18efee7a00d
#
_cell.length_a   1.000
_cell.length_b   1.000
_cell.length_c   1.000
_cell.angle_alpha   90.00
_cell.angle_beta   90.00
_cell.angle_gamma   90.00
#
_symmetry.space_group_name_H-M   'P 1'
#
loop_
_entity.id
_entity.type
_entity.pdbx_description
1 polymer ?
#
loop_
_entity_poly.entity_id
_entity_poly.type
_entity_poly.pdbx_seq_one_letter_code
_entity_poly.pdbx_strand_id
1 'polypeptide(L)'
;ISRGFTFIRDIEVGRFLPWIAAQSFTGPINLASEGMVTIKMILDYIERKTNKKPLIDVVNGEESPFHVYHEKTFSMNMDKARKLGYKTSHINDWFWKLMDEYIARAMKLFK
;
A
#
# COMPACT_ATOMS: atom_id res chain seq x y z
N ILE A 1 1.17 0.17 -14.87
CA ILE A 1 0.09 -0.15 -13.92
C ILE A 1 0.20 -1.54 -13.31
N SER A 2 1.12 -2.35 -13.82
CA SER A 2 1.36 -3.71 -13.30
C SER A 2 2.38 -3.76 -12.15
N ARG A 3 2.96 -2.62 -11.79
CA ARG A 3 3.94 -2.57 -10.69
C ARG A 3 3.26 -2.68 -9.34
N GLY A 4 3.89 -3.44 -8.45
CA GLY A 4 3.41 -3.58 -7.08
C GLY A 4 3.98 -2.52 -6.16
N PHE A 5 3.16 -2.15 -5.18
CA PHE A 5 3.53 -1.21 -4.12
C PHE A 5 3.30 -1.86 -2.76
N THR A 6 4.15 -1.50 -1.81
CA THR A 6 3.93 -1.84 -0.41
C THR A 6 3.29 -0.67 0.31
N PHE A 7 2.49 -0.97 1.33
CA PHE A 7 1.76 0.03 2.11
C PHE A 7 1.85 -0.29 3.59
N ILE A 8 1.55 0.71 4.40
CA ILE A 8 1.38 0.57 5.84
C ILE A 8 0.19 1.42 6.30
N ARG A 9 -0.61 0.90 7.23
CA ARG A 9 -1.67 1.69 7.88
C ARG A 9 -1.08 2.62 8.93
N ASP A 10 -1.67 3.78 9.07
CA ASP A 10 -1.29 4.74 10.09
C ASP A 10 -1.44 4.17 11.51
N ILE A 11 -2.51 3.43 11.78
CA ILE A 11 -2.72 2.82 13.10
C ILE A 11 -1.63 1.79 13.42
N GLU A 12 -1.11 1.09 12.41
CA GLU A 12 -0.03 0.12 12.61
C GLU A 12 1.30 0.82 12.91
N VAL A 13 1.54 1.97 12.28
CA VAL A 13 2.70 2.81 12.62
C VAL A 13 2.61 3.23 14.09
N GLY A 14 1.43 3.65 14.54
CA GLY A 14 1.20 4.05 15.92
C GLY A 14 1.45 2.93 16.93
N ARG A 15 1.15 1.69 16.55
CA ARG A 15 1.45 0.51 17.38
C ARG A 15 2.91 0.12 17.36
N PHE A 16 3.56 0.31 16.22
CA PHE A 16 4.96 -0.05 16.04
C PHE A 16 5.90 0.84 16.83
N LEU A 17 5.64 2.15 16.88
CA LEU A 17 6.55 3.12 17.49
C LEU A 17 6.87 2.82 18.96
N PRO A 18 5.88 2.60 19.86
CA PRO A 18 6.22 2.25 21.24
C PRO A 18 6.89 0.89 21.36
N TRP A 19 6.54 -0.06 20.48
CA TRP A 19 7.16 -1.37 20.47
C TRP A 19 8.66 -1.27 20.12
N ILE A 20 8.98 -0.54 19.04
CA ILE A 20 10.38 -0.43 18.59
C ILE A 20 11.22 0.38 19.58
N ALA A 21 10.61 1.35 20.26
CA ALA A 21 11.31 2.13 21.28
C ALA A 21 11.78 1.27 22.45
N ALA A 22 11.13 0.14 22.71
CA ALA A 22 11.50 -0.80 23.76
C ALA A 22 12.54 -1.84 23.32
N GLN A 23 12.91 -1.86 22.05
CA GLN A 23 13.85 -2.84 21.50
C GLN A 23 15.27 -2.27 21.46
N SER A 24 16.25 -3.17 21.58
CA SER A 24 17.66 -2.81 21.37
C SER A 24 18.02 -3.05 19.92
N PHE A 25 18.24 -1.97 19.17
CA PHE A 25 18.68 -2.07 17.79
C PHE A 25 19.42 -0.78 17.40
N THR A 26 20.13 -0.82 16.30
CA THR A 26 20.81 0.34 15.73
C THR A 26 20.50 0.48 14.25
N GLY A 27 20.54 1.71 13.75
CA GLY A 27 20.33 2.02 12.35
C GLY A 27 18.84 2.06 11.96
N PRO A 28 18.58 2.24 10.67
CA PRO A 28 17.22 2.34 10.16
C PRO A 28 16.49 1.00 10.22
N ILE A 29 15.16 1.05 10.27
CA ILE A 29 14.29 -0.10 10.20
C ILE A 29 13.11 0.21 9.29
N ASN A 30 12.78 -0.72 8.41
CA ASN A 30 11.64 -0.60 7.51
C ASN A 30 10.37 -1.12 8.17
N LEU A 31 9.25 -0.50 7.84
CA LEU A 31 7.93 -0.95 8.28
C LEU A 31 6.96 -0.92 7.11
N ALA A 32 6.38 -2.06 6.80
CA ALA A 32 5.32 -2.18 5.78
C ALA A 32 4.47 -3.41 6.07
N SER A 33 3.24 -3.42 5.60
CA SER A 33 2.42 -4.64 5.61
C SER A 33 3.01 -5.65 4.64
N GLU A 34 2.78 -6.93 4.91
CA GLU A 34 3.16 -7.99 3.99
C GLU A 34 2.26 -7.96 2.75
N GLY A 35 2.83 -8.33 1.61
CA GLY A 35 2.13 -8.34 0.34
C GLY A 35 2.24 -7.01 -0.40
N MET A 36 1.77 -7.01 -1.63
CA MET A 36 1.82 -5.85 -2.52
C MET A 36 0.49 -5.68 -3.24
N VAL A 37 0.23 -4.45 -3.64
CA VAL A 37 -0.94 -4.09 -4.45
C VAL A 37 -0.45 -3.35 -5.68
N THR A 38 -0.96 -3.71 -6.85
CA THR A 38 -0.68 -3.00 -8.09
C THR A 38 -1.77 -1.97 -8.38
N ILE A 39 -1.44 -0.98 -9.18
CA ILE A 39 -2.44 0.00 -9.65
C ILE A 39 -3.57 -0.72 -10.40
N LYS A 40 -3.23 -1.73 -11.20
CA LYS A 40 -4.24 -2.54 -11.92
C LYS A 40 -5.22 -3.19 -10.96
N MET A 41 -4.73 -3.77 -9.86
CA MET A 41 -5.60 -4.38 -8.83
C MET A 41 -6.57 -3.37 -8.24
N ILE A 42 -6.08 -2.16 -7.95
CA ILE A 42 -6.91 -1.08 -7.42
C ILE A 42 -7.98 -0.67 -8.42
N LEU A 43 -7.62 -0.46 -9.66
CA LEU A 43 -8.56 -0.07 -10.72
C LEU A 43 -9.61 -1.14 -10.97
N ASP A 44 -9.20 -2.41 -11.03
CA ASP A 44 -10.13 -3.53 -11.20
C ASP A 44 -11.12 -3.64 -10.03
N TYR A 45 -10.65 -3.38 -8.82
CA TYR A 45 -11.49 -3.38 -7.62
C TYR A 45 -12.53 -2.26 -7.66
N ILE A 46 -12.10 -1.05 -8.02
CA ILE A 46 -13.01 0.09 -8.16
C ILE A 46 -14.05 -0.17 -9.23
N GLU A 47 -13.65 -0.73 -10.38
CA GLU A 47 -14.57 -1.07 -11.46
C GLU A 47 -15.64 -2.07 -10.99
N ARG A 48 -15.25 -3.12 -10.28
CA ARG A 48 -16.19 -4.11 -9.74
C ARG A 48 -17.17 -3.50 -8.75
N LYS A 49 -16.72 -2.58 -7.92
CA LYS A 49 -17.56 -1.97 -6.87
C LYS A 49 -18.48 -0.88 -7.39
N THR A 50 -18.08 -0.19 -8.44
CA THR A 50 -18.82 0.97 -8.94
C THR A 50 -19.51 0.72 -10.29
N ASN A 51 -19.18 -0.35 -10.99
CA ASN A 51 -19.61 -0.62 -12.38
C ASN A 51 -19.17 0.48 -13.36
N LYS A 52 -18.12 1.23 -13.01
CA LYS A 52 -17.57 2.29 -13.85
C LYS A 52 -16.18 1.92 -14.31
N LYS A 53 -15.93 2.01 -15.61
CA LYS A 53 -14.62 1.75 -16.16
C LYS A 53 -13.70 2.96 -15.92
N PRO A 54 -12.48 2.72 -15.43
CA PRO A 54 -11.52 3.81 -15.30
C PRO A 54 -11.08 4.31 -16.66
N LEU A 55 -10.89 5.62 -16.75
CA LEU A 55 -10.29 6.27 -17.92
C LEU A 55 -8.79 6.34 -17.67
N ILE A 56 -8.03 5.60 -18.46
CA ILE A 56 -6.57 5.48 -18.25
C ILE A 56 -5.85 5.90 -19.51
N ASP A 57 -4.90 6.83 -19.35
CA ASP A 57 -3.90 7.14 -20.37
C ASP A 57 -2.61 6.43 -20.03
N VAL A 58 -2.13 5.60 -20.94
CA VAL A 58 -0.84 4.95 -20.80
C VAL A 58 0.22 5.86 -21.36
N VAL A 59 1.08 6.36 -20.49
CA VAL A 59 2.18 7.26 -20.87
C VAL A 59 3.52 6.59 -20.61
N ASN A 60 4.57 7.12 -21.25
CA ASN A 60 5.93 6.69 -20.96
C ASN A 60 6.31 7.06 -19.52
N GLY A 61 7.20 6.26 -18.93
CA GLY A 61 7.59 6.42 -17.54
C GLY A 61 8.05 7.83 -17.16
N GLU A 62 8.65 8.56 -18.08
CA GLU A 62 9.10 9.93 -17.85
C GLU A 62 7.96 10.92 -17.61
N GLU A 63 6.79 10.66 -18.17
CA GLU A 63 5.61 11.50 -18.04
C GLU A 63 4.73 11.09 -16.84
N SER A 64 5.01 9.95 -16.23
CA SER A 64 4.25 9.45 -15.09
C SER A 64 4.62 10.21 -13.82
N PRO A 65 3.65 10.56 -12.95
CA PRO A 65 3.96 11.10 -11.63
C PRO A 65 4.73 10.12 -10.75
N PHE A 66 4.74 8.84 -11.13
CA PHE A 66 5.47 7.79 -10.42
C PHE A 66 6.75 7.38 -11.17
N HIS A 67 7.30 8.25 -11.99
CA HIS A 67 8.49 7.95 -12.81
C HIS A 67 9.70 7.45 -12.01
N VAL A 68 9.78 7.82 -10.74
CA VAL A 68 10.86 7.36 -9.86
C VAL A 68 10.84 5.85 -9.62
N TYR A 69 9.72 5.20 -9.88
CA TYR A 69 9.56 3.76 -9.70
C TYR A 69 9.83 2.95 -10.98
N HIS A 70 10.12 3.61 -12.05
CA HIS A 70 10.52 3.08 -13.36
C HIS A 70 10.07 1.66 -13.70
N GLU A 71 11.02 0.74 -13.87
CA GLU A 71 10.79 -0.57 -14.48
C GLU A 71 10.56 -1.69 -13.49
N LYS A 72 10.94 -1.51 -12.22
CA LYS A 72 10.93 -2.59 -11.23
C LYS A 72 9.84 -2.40 -10.19
N THR A 73 9.29 -3.53 -9.77
CA THR A 73 8.47 -3.59 -8.57
C THR A 73 9.37 -3.45 -7.35
N PHE A 74 9.02 -2.54 -6.45
CA PHE A 74 9.72 -2.37 -5.20
C PHE A 74 8.88 -2.91 -4.06
N SER A 75 9.48 -3.77 -3.25
CA SER A 75 8.91 -4.17 -1.97
C SER A 75 9.87 -3.81 -0.86
N MET A 76 9.31 -3.38 0.26
CA MET A 76 10.12 -3.03 1.42
C MET A 76 10.57 -4.29 2.15
N ASN A 77 11.86 -4.38 2.43
CA ASN A 77 12.42 -5.53 3.14
C ASN A 77 12.15 -5.39 4.63
N MET A 78 11.38 -6.32 5.18
CA MET A 78 10.95 -6.34 6.58
C MET A 78 11.77 -7.28 7.46
N ASP A 79 12.87 -7.83 6.96
CA ASP A 79 13.63 -8.86 7.67
C ASP A 79 14.12 -8.39 9.03
N LYS A 80 14.59 -7.15 9.15
CA LYS A 80 15.08 -6.61 10.41
C LYS A 80 14.00 -6.58 11.49
N ALA A 81 12.80 -6.09 11.14
CA ALA A 81 11.69 -6.05 12.07
C ALA A 81 11.24 -7.46 12.48
N ARG A 82 11.18 -8.39 11.52
CA ARG A 82 10.82 -9.79 11.81
C ARG A 82 11.82 -10.46 12.74
N LYS A 83 13.11 -10.24 12.54
CA LYS A 83 14.16 -10.79 13.39
C LYS A 83 14.07 -10.26 14.81
N LEU A 84 13.60 -9.02 14.99
CA LEU A 84 13.34 -8.46 16.31
C LEU A 84 12.04 -8.96 16.93
N GLY A 85 11.21 -9.68 16.17
CA GLY A 85 9.99 -10.29 16.66
C GLY A 85 8.70 -9.53 16.31
N TYR A 86 8.76 -8.52 15.47
CA TYR A 86 7.56 -7.79 15.05
C TYR A 86 6.88 -8.48 13.88
N LYS A 87 5.56 -8.65 14.01
CA LYS A 87 4.72 -9.18 12.93
C LYS A 87 3.80 -8.08 12.43
N THR A 88 3.94 -7.76 11.14
CA THR A 88 3.01 -6.84 10.48
C THR A 88 1.80 -7.61 9.95
N SER A 89 0.69 -6.90 9.77
CA SER A 89 -0.48 -7.45 9.10
C SER A 89 -0.21 -7.67 7.61
N HIS A 90 -0.97 -8.56 6.99
CA HIS A 90 -0.98 -8.67 5.53
C HIS A 90 -1.86 -7.56 4.95
N ILE A 91 -1.46 -7.03 3.79
CA ILE A 91 -2.18 -5.92 3.15
C ILE A 91 -3.64 -6.27 2.86
N ASN A 92 -3.93 -7.52 2.52
CA ASN A 92 -5.30 -7.97 2.26
C ASN A 92 -6.20 -7.91 3.49
N ASP A 93 -5.64 -7.87 4.70
CA ASP A 93 -6.44 -7.84 5.93
C ASP A 93 -7.12 -6.49 6.16
N TRP A 94 -6.61 -5.42 5.55
CA TRP A 94 -7.13 -4.08 5.80
C TRP A 94 -7.33 -3.22 4.56
N PHE A 95 -6.55 -3.44 3.49
CA PHE A 95 -6.50 -2.53 2.34
C PHE A 95 -7.85 -2.43 1.62
N TRP A 96 -8.47 -3.56 1.35
CA TRP A 96 -9.71 -3.58 0.58
C TRP A 96 -10.90 -3.07 1.38
N LYS A 97 -10.90 -3.26 2.69
CA LYS A 97 -11.89 -2.66 3.59
C LYS A 97 -11.77 -1.14 3.59
N LEU A 98 -10.55 -0.63 3.60
CA LEU A 98 -10.30 0.80 3.52
C LEU A 98 -10.74 1.36 2.15
N MET A 99 -10.48 0.63 1.09
CA MET A 99 -10.97 0.99 -0.25
C MET A 99 -12.49 1.07 -0.30
N ASP A 100 -13.19 0.13 0.32
CA ASP A 100 -14.65 0.16 0.41
C ASP A 100 -15.16 1.45 1.07
N GLU A 101 -14.52 1.89 2.14
CA GLU A 101 -14.86 3.13 2.82
C GLU A 101 -14.66 4.35 1.93
N TYR A 102 -13.53 4.42 1.24
CA TYR A 102 -13.24 5.54 0.33
C TYR A 102 -14.17 5.56 -0.88
N ILE A 103 -14.48 4.40 -1.44
CA ILE A 103 -15.45 4.30 -2.56
C ILE A 103 -16.83 4.79 -2.10
N ALA A 104 -17.27 4.37 -0.93
CA ALA A 104 -18.57 4.80 -0.38
C ALA A 104 -18.62 6.31 -0.18
N ARG A 105 -17.55 6.92 0.32
CA ARG A 105 -17.46 8.38 0.47
C ARG A 105 -17.47 9.10 -0.87
N ALA A 106 -16.72 8.60 -1.84
CA ALA A 106 -16.67 9.18 -3.18
C ALA A 106 -18.03 9.13 -3.86
N MET A 107 -18.74 8.01 -3.74
CA MET A 107 -20.07 7.84 -4.32
C MET A 107 -21.09 8.81 -3.73
N LYS A 108 -20.94 9.16 -2.45
CA LYS A 108 -21.79 10.16 -1.82
C LYS A 108 -21.49 11.58 -2.32
N LEU A 109 -20.20 11.90 -2.50
CA LEU A 109 -19.75 13.24 -2.89
C LEU A 109 -20.05 13.58 -4.35
N PHE A 110 -20.01 12.60 -5.23
CA PHE A 110 -20.10 12.80 -6.68
C PHE A 110 -21.35 12.19 -7.30
N LYS A 111 -22.38 12.02 -6.51
CA LYS A 111 -23.67 11.57 -6.97
C LYS A 111 -24.41 12.63 -7.77
#